data_96d1dadd658a4f865e4a7b13136b8cd5
#
_entry.id   96d1dadd658a4f865e4a7b13136b8cd5
#
_cell.length_a   1.000
_cell.length_b   1.000
_cell.length_c   1.000
_cell.angle_alpha   90.00
_cell.angle_beta   90.00
_cell.angle_gamma   90.00
#
_symmetry.space_group_name_H-M   'P 1'
#
loop_
_entity.id
_entity.type
_entity.pdbx_description
1 polymer ?
#
loop_
_entity_poly.entity_id
_entity_poly.type
_entity_poly.pdbx_seq_one_letter_code
_entity_poly.pdbx_strand_id
1 'polypeptide(L)'
;MSIYRSQLSKSLVINLYNAQIAKLDIPYQDIFVETSFGRTHVVEIGNPEGKPLLVFHGGNSTTAYNLLESRFLLEKFHVYAVDIIGHPGKSAENILMPFGYHYGRWAGEVISALGYEKICCLGSSFGGGVLTKLMCIAPSKVERAVLLVPAGINNAFPADTAKMIVPLAKYYLTKDEKYMKETAMYMALSEKALKKDFMAVIKNTLDNVKIHPFMPS
;
A
#
# COMPACT_ATOMS: atom_id res chain seq x y z
N MET A 1 -14.08 -0.05 -13.58
CA MET A 1 -14.95 0.73 -12.62
C MET A 1 -14.02 1.44 -11.66
N SER A 2 -14.20 2.74 -11.37
CA SER A 2 -13.28 3.48 -10.48
C SER A 2 -13.36 2.99 -9.03
N ILE A 3 -12.19 2.89 -8.37
CA ILE A 3 -12.07 2.61 -6.93
C ILE A 3 -12.51 3.80 -6.09
N TYR A 4 -12.48 5.00 -6.63
CA TYR A 4 -12.88 6.22 -5.95
C TYR A 4 -14.39 6.44 -6.02
N ARG A 5 -14.97 7.09 -5.00
CA ARG A 5 -16.41 7.39 -4.94
C ARG A 5 -16.83 8.41 -6.01
N SER A 6 -15.95 9.37 -6.33
CA SER A 6 -16.13 10.42 -7.33
C SER A 6 -14.78 10.93 -7.84
N GLN A 7 -14.80 11.77 -8.88
CA GLN A 7 -13.59 12.45 -9.36
C GLN A 7 -13.01 13.41 -8.30
N LEU A 8 -13.86 14.08 -7.53
CA LEU A 8 -13.42 14.89 -6.39
C LEU A 8 -12.72 14.02 -5.33
N SER A 9 -13.29 12.86 -5.02
CA SER A 9 -12.69 11.90 -4.10
C SER A 9 -11.30 11.46 -4.56
N LYS A 10 -11.12 11.18 -5.84
CA LYS A 10 -9.81 10.87 -6.41
C LYS A 10 -8.83 12.02 -6.21
N SER A 11 -9.24 13.25 -6.53
CA SER A 11 -8.41 14.44 -6.35
C SER A 11 -7.98 14.65 -4.89
N LEU A 12 -8.88 14.43 -3.93
CA LEU A 12 -8.56 14.54 -2.50
C LEU A 12 -7.52 13.51 -2.05
N VAL A 13 -7.62 12.28 -2.54
CA VAL A 13 -6.63 11.22 -2.25
C VAL A 13 -5.27 11.56 -2.85
N ILE A 14 -5.23 11.98 -4.12
CA ILE A 14 -3.98 12.32 -4.80
C ILE A 14 -3.34 13.60 -4.21
N ASN A 15 -4.13 14.58 -3.79
CA ASN A 15 -3.61 15.77 -3.12
C ASN A 15 -2.93 15.42 -1.79
N LEU A 16 -3.54 14.56 -0.96
CA LEU A 16 -2.90 14.08 0.26
C LEU A 16 -1.63 13.29 -0.03
N TYR A 17 -1.68 12.39 -1.04
CA TYR A 17 -0.53 11.64 -1.51
C TYR A 17 0.64 12.57 -1.85
N ASN A 18 0.42 13.56 -2.72
CA ASN A 18 1.45 14.50 -3.14
C ASN A 18 1.97 15.35 -1.96
N ALA A 19 1.09 15.77 -1.06
CA ALA A 19 1.49 16.50 0.14
C ALA A 19 2.37 15.65 1.08
N GLN A 20 2.12 14.35 1.16
CA GLN A 20 2.93 13.42 1.96
C GLN A 20 4.29 13.13 1.31
N ILE A 21 4.35 12.94 -0.02
CA ILE A 21 5.63 12.83 -0.74
C ILE A 21 6.47 14.08 -0.54
N ALA A 22 5.88 15.27 -0.66
CA ALA A 22 6.60 16.53 -0.46
C ALA A 22 7.24 16.67 0.94
N LYS A 23 6.66 16.05 1.97
CA LYS A 23 7.23 16.06 3.33
C LYS A 23 8.53 15.25 3.46
N LEU A 24 8.83 14.37 2.51
CA LEU A 24 10.11 13.65 2.51
C LEU A 24 11.28 14.60 2.27
N ASP A 25 11.05 15.70 1.54
CA ASP A 25 12.09 16.69 1.20
C ASP A 25 13.35 16.02 0.61
N ILE A 26 13.14 15.06 -0.30
CA ILE A 26 14.15 14.28 -1.00
C ILE A 26 13.76 14.25 -2.48
N PRO A 27 14.71 14.44 -3.41
CA PRO A 27 14.45 14.27 -4.84
C PRO A 27 13.90 12.89 -5.15
N TYR A 28 12.88 12.82 -6.02
CA TYR A 28 12.30 11.58 -6.47
C TYR A 28 11.86 11.67 -7.93
N GLN A 29 11.56 10.52 -8.54
CA GLN A 29 10.99 10.43 -9.87
C GLN A 29 9.69 9.61 -9.84
N ASP A 30 8.67 10.10 -10.55
CA ASP A 30 7.46 9.32 -10.84
C ASP A 30 7.74 8.46 -12.10
N ILE A 31 7.86 7.15 -11.93
CA ILE A 31 8.02 6.20 -13.03
C ILE A 31 6.67 5.53 -13.30
N PHE A 32 6.37 5.29 -14.57
CA PHE A 32 5.22 4.50 -14.97
C PHE A 32 5.68 3.33 -15.82
N VAL A 33 5.31 2.12 -15.39
CA VAL A 33 5.58 0.89 -16.13
C VAL A 33 4.30 0.26 -16.61
N GLU A 34 4.33 -0.34 -17.81
CA GLU A 34 3.19 -1.07 -18.35
C GLU A 34 3.27 -2.54 -17.92
N THR A 35 2.15 -3.07 -17.48
CA THR A 35 1.97 -4.49 -17.15
C THR A 35 0.73 -5.03 -17.85
N SER A 36 0.61 -6.35 -17.98
CA SER A 36 -0.61 -6.98 -18.54
C SER A 36 -1.86 -6.68 -17.70
N PHE A 37 -1.69 -6.20 -16.47
CA PHE A 37 -2.75 -5.84 -15.54
C PHE A 37 -3.11 -4.35 -15.58
N GLY A 38 -2.31 -3.52 -16.25
CA GLY A 38 -2.47 -2.08 -16.41
C GLY A 38 -1.24 -1.29 -16.00
N ARG A 39 -1.31 0.00 -16.29
CA ARG A 39 -0.24 0.95 -15.97
C ARG A 39 0.00 1.05 -14.48
N THR A 40 1.22 0.84 -14.07
CA THR A 40 1.65 0.86 -12.66
C THR A 40 2.58 2.04 -12.41
N HIS A 41 2.28 2.80 -11.36
CA HIS A 41 3.09 3.90 -10.89
C HIS A 41 4.08 3.43 -9.83
N VAL A 42 5.30 3.94 -9.92
CA VAL A 42 6.41 3.65 -9.00
C VAL A 42 7.09 4.97 -8.64
N VAL A 43 7.30 5.21 -7.37
CA VAL A 43 8.16 6.31 -6.89
C VAL A 43 9.57 5.77 -6.76
N GLU A 44 10.49 6.30 -7.57
CA GLU A 44 11.92 6.08 -7.45
C GLU A 44 12.53 7.15 -6.56
N ILE A 45 13.16 6.76 -5.45
CA ILE A 45 13.61 7.69 -4.41
C ILE A 45 14.73 7.07 -3.57
N GLY A 46 15.46 7.90 -2.85
CA GLY A 46 16.49 7.49 -1.89
C GLY A 46 17.90 7.56 -2.46
N ASN A 47 18.79 6.72 -1.95
CA ASN A 47 20.21 6.73 -2.33
C ASN A 47 20.42 6.03 -3.69
N PRO A 48 20.78 6.75 -4.77
CA PRO A 48 20.94 6.14 -6.09
C PRO A 48 22.10 5.11 -6.15
N GLU A 49 23.08 5.20 -5.25
CA GLU A 49 24.16 4.23 -5.12
C GLU A 49 23.81 3.09 -4.17
N GLY A 50 22.65 3.15 -3.56
CA GLY A 50 22.16 2.13 -2.64
C GLY A 50 21.71 0.86 -3.36
N LYS A 51 21.62 -0.24 -2.60
CA LYS A 51 21.06 -1.48 -3.15
C LYS A 51 19.59 -1.28 -3.55
N PRO A 52 19.19 -1.72 -4.75
CA PRO A 52 17.80 -1.63 -5.19
C PRO A 52 16.84 -2.37 -4.26
N LEU A 53 15.75 -1.70 -3.86
CA LEU A 53 14.73 -2.20 -2.96
C LEU A 53 13.34 -1.88 -3.50
N LEU A 54 12.59 -2.90 -3.85
CA LEU A 54 11.18 -2.78 -4.23
C LEU A 54 10.29 -2.82 -2.97
N VAL A 55 9.40 -1.85 -2.82
CA VAL A 55 8.56 -1.69 -1.62
C VAL A 55 7.08 -1.71 -1.98
N PHE A 56 6.32 -2.60 -1.33
CA PHE A 56 4.87 -2.72 -1.45
C PHE A 56 4.18 -2.24 -0.16
N HIS A 57 3.31 -1.23 -0.28
CA HIS A 57 2.58 -0.64 0.85
C HIS A 57 1.46 -1.55 1.38
N GLY A 58 0.93 -1.24 2.57
CA GLY A 58 -0.22 -1.92 3.17
C GLY A 58 -1.55 -1.57 2.46
N GLY A 59 -2.57 -2.40 2.67
CA GLY A 59 -3.93 -2.13 2.23
C GLY A 59 -4.50 -0.86 2.87
N ASN A 60 -5.44 -0.20 2.19
CA ASN A 60 -6.06 1.06 2.63
C ASN A 60 -5.06 2.19 2.99
N SER A 61 -3.84 2.09 2.44
CA SER A 61 -2.76 3.05 2.59
C SER A 61 -2.28 3.52 1.21
N THR A 62 -1.23 4.31 1.18
CA THR A 62 -0.58 4.79 -0.03
C THR A 62 0.93 4.61 0.05
N THR A 63 1.59 4.54 -1.10
CA THR A 63 3.06 4.56 -1.19
C THR A 63 3.64 5.78 -0.48
N ALA A 64 3.03 6.96 -0.63
CA ALA A 64 3.49 8.19 -0.01
C ALA A 64 3.56 8.09 1.52
N TYR A 65 2.50 7.58 2.15
CA TYR A 65 2.49 7.38 3.59
C TYR A 65 3.49 6.28 4.02
N ASN A 66 3.56 5.19 3.27
CA ASN A 66 4.51 4.11 3.57
C ASN A 66 5.96 4.60 3.54
N LEU A 67 6.33 5.46 2.59
CA LEU A 67 7.65 6.09 2.52
C LEU A 67 7.93 7.01 3.71
N LEU A 68 6.93 7.78 4.20
CA LEU A 68 7.10 8.59 5.40
C LEU A 68 7.44 7.75 6.64
N GLU A 69 6.75 6.63 6.83
CA GLU A 69 7.01 5.72 7.95
C GLU A 69 8.33 4.94 7.78
N SER A 70 8.77 4.74 6.55
CA SER A 70 9.98 3.98 6.20
C SER A 70 11.14 4.88 5.78
N ARG A 71 11.13 6.17 6.12
CA ARG A 71 12.11 7.15 5.66
C ARG A 71 13.57 6.72 5.90
N PHE A 72 13.83 5.98 6.99
CA PHE A 72 15.16 5.44 7.30
C PHE A 72 15.74 4.52 6.22
N LEU A 73 14.91 3.95 5.34
CA LEU A 73 15.37 3.14 4.21
C LEU A 73 16.02 4.00 3.12
N LEU A 74 15.56 5.25 2.96
CA LEU A 74 15.95 6.13 1.85
C LEU A 74 17.43 6.56 1.92
N GLU A 75 18.02 6.52 3.10
CA GLU A 75 19.45 6.81 3.28
C GLU A 75 20.35 5.71 2.73
N LYS A 76 19.87 4.45 2.75
CA LYS A 76 20.69 3.26 2.46
C LYS A 76 20.36 2.56 1.16
N PHE A 77 19.12 2.70 0.69
CA PHE A 77 18.62 1.95 -0.45
C PHE A 77 18.20 2.88 -1.59
N HIS A 78 18.35 2.38 -2.82
CA HIS A 78 17.68 2.91 -3.99
C HIS A 78 16.28 2.30 -4.01
N VAL A 79 15.28 3.07 -3.61
CA VAL A 79 13.93 2.56 -3.34
C VAL A 79 13.02 2.75 -4.54
N TYR A 80 12.36 1.68 -4.96
CA TYR A 80 11.26 1.64 -5.91
C TYR A 80 9.98 1.34 -5.15
N ALA A 81 9.24 2.36 -4.76
CA ALA A 81 8.00 2.22 -4.00
C ALA A 81 6.79 2.18 -4.93
N VAL A 82 6.07 1.07 -4.94
CA VAL A 82 5.04 0.78 -5.92
C VAL A 82 3.66 1.13 -5.39
N ASP A 83 2.90 1.92 -6.14
CA ASP A 83 1.45 2.03 -5.93
C ASP A 83 0.79 0.73 -6.36
N ILE A 84 0.28 -0.05 -5.42
CA ILE A 84 -0.34 -1.34 -5.73
C ILE A 84 -1.56 -1.11 -6.60
N ILE A 85 -1.62 -1.82 -7.73
CA ILE A 85 -2.72 -1.71 -8.69
C ILE A 85 -4.08 -1.98 -8.02
N GLY A 86 -5.09 -1.16 -8.34
CA GLY A 86 -6.41 -1.25 -7.70
C GLY A 86 -6.49 -0.68 -6.28
N HIS A 87 -5.40 -0.09 -5.77
CA HIS A 87 -5.33 0.60 -4.48
C HIS A 87 -5.21 2.12 -4.65
N PRO A 88 -5.43 2.92 -3.57
CA PRO A 88 -5.27 4.37 -3.62
C PRO A 88 -3.85 4.77 -4.03
N GLY A 89 -3.74 5.55 -5.10
CA GLY A 89 -2.47 5.97 -5.69
C GLY A 89 -2.63 6.40 -7.14
N LYS A 90 -1.54 6.40 -7.87
CA LYS A 90 -1.47 6.84 -9.28
C LYS A 90 -1.46 5.66 -10.28
N SER A 91 -1.44 4.41 -9.81
CA SER A 91 -1.59 3.21 -10.65
C SER A 91 -2.98 3.06 -11.22
N ALA A 92 -3.14 2.18 -12.22
CA ALA A 92 -4.44 1.81 -12.77
C ALA A 92 -5.39 1.29 -11.68
N GLU A 93 -6.66 1.65 -11.79
CA GLU A 93 -7.71 1.34 -10.81
C GLU A 93 -8.27 -0.09 -10.98
N ASN A 94 -7.49 -0.98 -11.59
CA ASN A 94 -7.88 -2.36 -11.86
C ASN A 94 -7.69 -3.22 -10.61
N ILE A 95 -8.78 -3.52 -9.92
CA ILE A 95 -8.75 -4.41 -8.75
C ILE A 95 -8.53 -5.84 -9.23
N LEU A 96 -7.44 -6.45 -8.78
CA LEU A 96 -7.15 -7.85 -9.07
C LEU A 96 -7.83 -8.76 -8.05
N MET A 97 -8.15 -9.98 -8.48
CA MET A 97 -8.70 -10.98 -7.57
C MET A 97 -7.68 -11.31 -6.47
N PRO A 98 -8.06 -11.18 -5.19
CA PRO A 98 -7.16 -11.45 -4.07
C PRO A 98 -6.86 -12.95 -3.92
N PHE A 99 -7.77 -13.79 -4.43
CA PHE A 99 -7.57 -15.23 -4.50
C PHE A 99 -6.70 -15.59 -5.73
N GLY A 100 -5.84 -16.59 -5.60
CA GLY A 100 -4.89 -16.96 -6.64
C GLY A 100 -3.67 -16.00 -6.69
N TYR A 101 -3.01 -15.97 -7.84
CA TYR A 101 -1.66 -15.39 -7.96
C TYR A 101 -1.59 -14.13 -8.83
N HIS A 102 -2.71 -13.46 -9.14
CA HIS A 102 -2.72 -12.29 -10.02
C HIS A 102 -1.80 -11.17 -9.50
N TYR A 103 -1.87 -10.84 -8.20
CA TYR A 103 -0.97 -9.86 -7.60
C TYR A 103 0.51 -10.29 -7.64
N GLY A 104 0.81 -11.58 -7.51
CA GLY A 104 2.17 -12.10 -7.65
C GLY A 104 2.69 -11.97 -9.08
N ARG A 105 1.85 -12.29 -10.09
CA ARG A 105 2.20 -12.11 -11.51
C ARG A 105 2.43 -10.64 -11.84
N TRP A 106 1.49 -9.76 -11.42
CA TRP A 106 1.64 -8.32 -11.57
C TRP A 106 2.96 -7.81 -10.97
N ALA A 107 3.30 -8.19 -9.74
CA ALA A 107 4.55 -7.80 -9.10
C ALA A 107 5.79 -8.30 -9.87
N GLY A 108 5.72 -9.52 -10.41
CA GLY A 108 6.78 -10.07 -11.26
C GLY A 108 6.98 -9.30 -12.58
N GLU A 109 5.89 -8.81 -13.19
CA GLU A 109 5.95 -7.95 -14.37
C GLU A 109 6.51 -6.57 -14.04
N VAL A 110 6.15 -5.99 -12.89
CA VAL A 110 6.73 -4.72 -12.40
C VAL A 110 8.25 -4.83 -12.27
N ILE A 111 8.76 -5.90 -11.65
CA ILE A 111 10.20 -6.12 -11.51
C ILE A 111 10.88 -6.18 -12.88
N SER A 112 10.29 -6.91 -13.83
CA SER A 112 10.83 -7.03 -15.19
C SER A 112 10.80 -5.68 -15.93
N ALA A 113 9.71 -4.93 -15.81
CA ALA A 113 9.55 -3.63 -16.47
C ALA A 113 10.48 -2.54 -15.90
N LEU A 114 10.90 -2.68 -14.63
CA LEU A 114 11.96 -1.85 -14.03
C LEU A 114 13.38 -2.27 -14.48
N GLY A 115 13.53 -3.33 -15.29
CA GLY A 115 14.81 -3.79 -15.81
C GLY A 115 15.56 -4.76 -14.90
N TYR A 116 14.93 -5.27 -13.84
CA TYR A 116 15.58 -6.19 -12.91
C TYR A 116 15.23 -7.65 -13.22
N GLU A 117 16.24 -8.52 -13.23
CA GLU A 117 16.01 -9.97 -13.18
C GLU A 117 15.53 -10.40 -11.78
N LYS A 118 16.20 -9.88 -10.74
CA LYS A 118 15.88 -10.06 -9.33
C LYS A 118 16.18 -8.81 -8.52
N ILE A 119 15.42 -8.58 -7.45
CA ILE A 119 15.54 -7.41 -6.60
C ILE A 119 15.24 -7.75 -5.14
N CYS A 120 15.82 -7.01 -4.18
CA CYS A 120 15.37 -7.08 -2.79
C CYS A 120 13.96 -6.49 -2.66
N CYS A 121 13.11 -7.12 -1.85
CA CYS A 121 11.71 -6.72 -1.70
C CYS A 121 11.33 -6.54 -0.24
N LEU A 122 10.49 -5.53 0.02
CA LEU A 122 9.83 -5.32 1.30
C LEU A 122 8.33 -5.20 1.08
N GLY A 123 7.54 -5.94 1.83
CA GLY A 123 6.08 -5.87 1.76
C GLY A 123 5.45 -5.77 3.15
N SER A 124 4.58 -4.77 3.33
CA SER A 124 3.85 -4.56 4.57
C SER A 124 2.39 -4.95 4.42
N SER A 125 1.84 -5.72 5.37
CA SER A 125 0.43 -6.12 5.41
C SER A 125 -0.04 -6.71 4.08
N PHE A 126 -0.96 -6.04 3.36
CA PHE A 126 -1.41 -6.45 2.03
C PHE A 126 -0.23 -6.58 1.03
N GLY A 127 0.70 -5.62 1.03
CA GLY A 127 1.93 -5.69 0.23
C GLY A 127 2.82 -6.88 0.59
N GLY A 128 2.82 -7.31 1.85
CA GLY A 128 3.44 -8.56 2.28
C GLY A 128 2.76 -9.79 1.67
N GLY A 129 1.44 -9.78 1.56
CA GLY A 129 0.67 -10.81 0.85
C GLY A 129 0.98 -10.84 -0.66
N VAL A 130 1.12 -9.66 -1.30
CA VAL A 130 1.56 -9.55 -2.71
C VAL A 130 2.94 -10.20 -2.88
N LEU A 131 3.89 -9.84 -2.02
CA LEU A 131 5.25 -10.39 -2.06
C LEU A 131 5.29 -11.89 -1.80
N THR A 132 4.47 -12.39 -0.88
CA THR A 132 4.33 -13.85 -0.65
C THR A 132 3.86 -14.57 -1.91
N LYS A 133 2.84 -14.03 -2.59
CA LYS A 133 2.34 -14.60 -3.85
C LYS A 133 3.39 -14.57 -4.96
N LEU A 134 4.19 -13.49 -5.05
CA LEU A 134 5.32 -13.42 -5.97
C LEU A 134 6.33 -14.53 -5.67
N MET A 135 6.73 -14.70 -4.42
CA MET A 135 7.68 -15.75 -4.02
C MET A 135 7.17 -17.18 -4.31
N CYS A 136 5.84 -17.40 -4.26
CA CYS A 136 5.26 -18.69 -4.60
C CYS A 136 5.39 -19.04 -6.11
N ILE A 137 5.32 -18.04 -7.01
CA ILE A 137 5.25 -18.32 -8.46
C ILE A 137 6.51 -17.94 -9.22
N ALA A 138 7.31 -17.02 -8.69
CA ALA A 138 8.52 -16.53 -9.31
C ALA A 138 9.61 -16.20 -8.26
N PRO A 139 10.02 -17.20 -7.44
CA PRO A 139 11.00 -16.98 -6.36
C PRO A 139 12.34 -16.44 -6.89
N SER A 140 12.71 -16.76 -8.11
CA SER A 140 13.94 -16.28 -8.77
C SER A 140 14.00 -14.76 -8.94
N LYS A 141 12.85 -14.06 -8.94
CA LYS A 141 12.77 -12.59 -9.02
C LYS A 141 13.04 -11.89 -7.69
N VAL A 142 13.06 -12.63 -6.59
CA VAL A 142 13.25 -12.07 -5.25
C VAL A 142 14.64 -12.46 -4.74
N GLU A 143 15.50 -11.47 -4.58
CA GLU A 143 16.85 -11.70 -4.04
C GLU A 143 16.79 -11.92 -2.50
N ARG A 144 16.08 -11.03 -1.82
CA ARG A 144 15.78 -11.10 -0.38
C ARG A 144 14.40 -10.51 -0.15
N ALA A 145 13.69 -11.03 0.86
CA ALA A 145 12.37 -10.56 1.22
C ALA A 145 12.31 -10.17 2.70
N VAL A 146 11.67 -9.03 2.97
CA VAL A 146 11.22 -8.65 4.31
C VAL A 146 9.72 -8.57 4.29
N LEU A 147 9.07 -9.33 5.16
CA LEU A 147 7.62 -9.39 5.32
C LEU A 147 7.25 -8.77 6.67
N LEU A 148 6.54 -7.65 6.65
CA LEU A 148 6.04 -6.96 7.84
C LEU A 148 4.55 -7.29 8.00
N VAL A 149 4.21 -8.11 9.00
CA VAL A 149 2.83 -8.56 9.29
C VAL A 149 2.03 -8.92 8.03
N PRO A 150 2.52 -9.86 7.20
CA PRO A 150 1.99 -10.12 5.87
C PRO A 150 0.56 -10.67 5.93
N ALA A 151 -0.33 -10.12 5.10
CA ALA A 151 -1.69 -10.62 4.96
C ALA A 151 -1.71 -12.01 4.27
N GLY A 152 -2.62 -12.88 4.69
CA GLY A 152 -2.87 -14.17 4.03
C GLY A 152 -1.95 -15.32 4.45
N ILE A 153 -0.98 -15.12 5.36
CA ILE A 153 -0.18 -16.19 5.95
C ILE A 153 -0.85 -16.70 7.24
N ASN A 154 -1.21 -15.77 8.12
CA ASN A 154 -2.00 -16.08 9.30
C ASN A 154 -3.02 -14.96 9.49
N ASN A 155 -4.29 -15.30 9.41
CA ASN A 155 -5.37 -14.32 9.54
C ASN A 155 -5.76 -14.18 11.01
N ALA A 156 -6.16 -12.96 11.39
CA ALA A 156 -6.73 -12.71 12.71
C ALA A 156 -7.97 -13.57 12.93
N PHE A 157 -8.24 -13.94 14.18
CA PHE A 157 -9.46 -14.67 14.52
C PHE A 157 -10.69 -13.83 14.11
N PRO A 158 -11.77 -14.49 13.64
CA PRO A 158 -13.00 -13.80 13.23
C PRO A 158 -13.56 -12.85 14.31
N ALA A 159 -13.44 -13.21 15.58
CA ALA A 159 -13.87 -12.39 16.70
C ALA A 159 -13.08 -11.06 16.82
N ASP A 160 -11.78 -11.07 16.52
CA ASP A 160 -10.96 -9.85 16.58
C ASP A 160 -11.23 -8.95 15.38
N THR A 161 -11.43 -9.55 14.21
CA THR A 161 -11.90 -8.83 13.01
C THR A 161 -13.25 -8.16 13.25
N ALA A 162 -14.20 -8.85 13.92
CA ALA A 162 -15.50 -8.30 14.26
C ALA A 162 -15.42 -7.07 15.17
N LYS A 163 -14.46 -7.03 16.11
CA LYS A 163 -14.24 -5.86 16.97
C LYS A 163 -13.87 -4.60 16.18
N MET A 164 -13.12 -4.73 15.10
CA MET A 164 -12.78 -3.60 14.21
C MET A 164 -13.97 -3.18 13.33
N ILE A 165 -14.82 -4.12 12.91
CA ILE A 165 -15.94 -3.83 12.02
C ILE A 165 -16.98 -2.94 12.69
N VAL A 166 -17.24 -3.12 13.99
CA VAL A 166 -18.27 -2.36 14.72
C VAL A 166 -17.95 -0.84 14.73
N PRO A 167 -16.78 -0.37 15.17
CA PRO A 167 -16.47 1.06 15.11
C PRO A 167 -16.40 1.57 13.66
N LEU A 168 -15.91 0.76 12.71
CA LEU A 168 -15.91 1.12 11.31
C LEU A 168 -17.33 1.38 10.77
N ALA A 169 -18.28 0.50 11.05
CA ALA A 169 -19.68 0.68 10.68
C ALA A 169 -20.30 1.94 11.32
N LYS A 170 -20.02 2.18 12.62
CA LYS A 170 -20.44 3.41 13.30
C LYS A 170 -19.87 4.66 12.63
N TYR A 171 -18.59 4.64 12.23
CA TYR A 171 -18.00 5.76 11.48
C TYR A 171 -18.74 6.03 10.17
N TYR A 172 -19.06 4.99 9.40
CA TYR A 172 -19.80 5.18 8.14
C TYR A 172 -21.21 5.76 8.33
N LEU A 173 -21.87 5.42 9.44
CA LEU A 173 -23.20 5.90 9.76
C LEU A 173 -23.22 7.33 10.33
N THR A 174 -22.26 7.65 11.19
CA THR A 174 -22.29 8.90 11.98
C THR A 174 -21.28 9.95 11.52
N LYS A 175 -20.22 9.54 10.82
CA LYS A 175 -19.05 10.36 10.47
C LYS A 175 -18.31 10.95 11.68
N ASP A 176 -18.56 10.43 12.89
CA ASP A 176 -17.88 10.85 14.12
C ASP A 176 -16.45 10.28 14.15
N GLU A 177 -15.46 11.17 14.20
CA GLU A 177 -14.03 10.83 14.14
C GLU A 177 -13.57 9.92 15.30
N LYS A 178 -14.29 9.88 16.42
CA LYS A 178 -13.97 8.95 17.52
C LYS A 178 -14.02 7.50 17.06
N TYR A 179 -15.01 7.12 16.23
CA TYR A 179 -15.12 5.74 15.72
C TYR A 179 -14.06 5.42 14.67
N MET A 180 -13.62 6.43 13.91
CA MET A 180 -12.46 6.28 13.04
C MET A 180 -11.19 6.03 13.88
N LYS A 181 -10.99 6.77 14.96
CA LYS A 181 -9.86 6.58 15.89
C LYS A 181 -9.92 5.20 16.55
N GLU A 182 -11.10 4.76 17.00
CA GLU A 182 -11.31 3.41 17.52
C GLU A 182 -10.93 2.34 16.48
N THR A 183 -11.35 2.50 15.22
CA THR A 183 -10.98 1.59 14.12
C THR A 183 -9.46 1.57 13.90
N ALA A 184 -8.83 2.75 13.86
CA ALA A 184 -7.39 2.89 13.66
C ALA A 184 -6.56 2.25 14.79
N MET A 185 -7.08 2.22 16.02
CA MET A 185 -6.42 1.57 17.14
C MET A 185 -6.22 0.07 16.97
N TYR A 186 -7.07 -0.61 16.19
CA TYR A 186 -6.84 -2.03 15.85
C TYR A 186 -5.67 -2.26 14.88
N MET A 187 -5.21 -1.19 14.23
CA MET A 187 -4.07 -1.21 13.31
C MET A 187 -2.80 -0.65 13.95
N ALA A 188 -2.86 -0.20 15.21
CA ALA A 188 -1.77 0.47 15.91
C ALA A 188 -1.48 -0.23 17.26
N LEU A 189 -0.20 -0.27 17.65
CA LEU A 189 0.22 -0.85 18.92
C LEU A 189 -0.13 0.04 20.15
N SER A 190 -0.34 1.32 19.91
CA SER A 190 -0.66 2.29 20.96
C SER A 190 -1.25 3.57 20.36
N GLU A 191 -1.89 4.40 21.19
CA GLU A 191 -2.41 5.70 20.76
C GLU A 191 -1.30 6.63 20.23
N LYS A 192 -0.07 6.52 20.71
CA LYS A 192 1.09 7.27 20.22
C LYS A 192 1.45 6.97 18.78
N ALA A 193 1.05 5.79 18.26
CA ALA A 193 1.24 5.41 16.86
C ALA A 193 0.20 6.06 15.93
N LEU A 194 -0.87 6.64 16.47
CA LEU A 194 -1.88 7.37 15.69
C LEU A 194 -1.40 8.77 15.30
N LYS A 195 -0.29 8.82 14.58
CA LYS A 195 0.27 10.08 14.09
C LYS A 195 -0.69 10.79 13.13
N LYS A 196 -0.53 12.10 13.00
CA LYS A 196 -1.37 12.94 12.13
C LYS A 196 -1.46 12.43 10.70
N ASP A 197 -0.33 12.03 10.11
CA ASP A 197 -0.29 11.53 8.72
C ASP A 197 -0.98 10.16 8.58
N PHE A 198 -0.88 9.28 9.57
CA PHE A 198 -1.62 8.02 9.62
C PHE A 198 -3.14 8.27 9.65
N MET A 199 -3.59 9.11 10.58
CA MET A 199 -5.02 9.43 10.71
C MET A 199 -5.56 10.11 9.46
N ALA A 200 -4.76 10.97 8.81
CA ALA A 200 -5.15 11.63 7.56
C ALA A 200 -5.34 10.60 6.42
N VAL A 201 -4.46 9.61 6.29
CA VAL A 201 -4.59 8.54 5.28
C VAL A 201 -5.82 7.69 5.56
N ILE A 202 -6.02 7.23 6.80
CA ILE A 202 -7.18 6.42 7.17
C ILE A 202 -8.46 7.18 6.85
N LYS A 203 -8.60 8.42 7.33
CA LYS A 203 -9.78 9.25 7.06
C LYS A 203 -10.03 9.43 5.57
N ASN A 204 -9.00 9.85 4.85
CA ASN A 204 -9.09 10.11 3.41
C ASN A 204 -9.51 8.86 2.64
N THR A 205 -8.94 7.70 2.97
CA THR A 205 -9.31 6.42 2.34
C THR A 205 -10.74 6.03 2.68
N LEU A 206 -11.14 6.07 3.94
CA LEU A 206 -12.50 5.71 4.36
C LEU A 206 -13.57 6.61 3.73
N ASP A 207 -13.28 7.89 3.54
CA ASP A 207 -14.25 8.84 2.98
C ASP A 207 -14.33 8.82 1.45
N ASN A 208 -13.23 8.53 0.77
CA ASN A 208 -13.08 8.75 -0.66
C ASN A 208 -12.94 7.48 -1.50
N VAL A 209 -12.55 6.34 -0.89
CA VAL A 209 -12.39 5.07 -1.60
C VAL A 209 -13.58 4.16 -1.32
N LYS A 210 -14.02 3.43 -2.33
CA LYS A 210 -15.07 2.42 -2.17
C LYS A 210 -14.50 1.23 -1.41
N ILE A 211 -15.24 0.72 -0.42
CA ILE A 211 -14.93 -0.57 0.18
C ILE A 211 -15.20 -1.63 -0.90
N HIS A 212 -14.19 -2.40 -1.23
CA HIS A 212 -14.36 -3.52 -2.12
C HIS A 212 -14.51 -4.81 -1.29
N PRO A 213 -15.53 -5.65 -1.54
CA PRO A 213 -15.78 -6.86 -0.76
C PRO A 213 -14.65 -7.91 -0.88
N PHE A 214 -13.71 -7.69 -1.81
CA PHE A 214 -12.56 -8.55 -2.04
C PHE A 214 -11.22 -7.93 -1.59
N MET A 215 -11.22 -6.81 -0.88
CA MET A 215 -10.01 -6.41 -0.17
C MET A 215 -9.87 -7.31 1.05
N PRO A 216 -8.93 -8.27 1.07
CA PRO A 216 -8.69 -9.02 2.28
C PRO A 216 -8.19 -8.04 3.35
N SER A 217 -8.90 -8.04 4.45
CA SER A 217 -8.41 -7.51 5.71
C SER A 217 -7.17 -8.25 6.14
#